data_81a471a32dacd0a9d1063a7c7755b26d
#
_entry.id   81a471a32dacd0a9d1063a7c7755b26d
#
_cell.length_a   1.000
_cell.length_b   1.000
_cell.length_c   1.000
_cell.angle_alpha   90.00
_cell.angle_beta   90.00
_cell.angle_gamma   90.00
#
_symmetry.space_group_name_H-M   'P 1'
#
loop_
_entity.id
_entity.type
_entity.pdbx_description
1 polymer ?
#
loop_
_entity_poly.entity_id
_entity_poly.type
_entity_poly.pdbx_seq_one_letter_code
_entity_poly.pdbx_strand_id
1 'polypeptide(L)'
;MGKGERDDAVRVHVMLGTPGVFTSGNDMQDFMAVAMGAEKGTEVLDFLGALAGVKKPVVSGVDGLAIGVGATIHLHCDMTFATPDSRLHTPFVDLAMVPEAASSLLVPLAIGHQRAFALLAAGIPFSGEEAESAGLIFKTVPAAELEPAVLATATGLAQKPPKALALARRLIKPDPDQVME
;
A
#
# COMPACT_ATOMS: atom_id res chain seq x y z
N MET A 1 -0.13 13.22 -2.07
CA MET A 1 -1.60 12.98 -2.05
C MET A 1 -2.40 14.23 -1.70
N GLY A 2 -2.20 14.92 -0.58
CA GLY A 2 -3.05 16.02 -0.11
C GLY A 2 -3.35 17.16 -1.10
N LYS A 3 -2.42 17.52 -1.98
CA LYS A 3 -2.69 18.51 -3.05
C LYS A 3 -3.63 17.94 -4.11
N GLY A 4 -3.38 16.69 -4.56
CA GLY A 4 -4.22 16.04 -5.57
C GLY A 4 -5.64 15.75 -5.09
N GLU A 5 -5.84 15.49 -3.79
CA GLU A 5 -7.19 15.32 -3.22
C GLU A 5 -8.05 16.58 -3.34
N ARG A 6 -7.43 17.78 -3.26
CA ARG A 6 -8.12 19.07 -3.34
C ARG A 6 -8.24 19.63 -4.77
N ASP A 7 -7.58 19.02 -5.72
CA ASP A 7 -7.60 19.45 -7.13
C ASP A 7 -8.63 18.64 -7.92
N ASP A 8 -9.71 19.28 -8.36
CA ASP A 8 -10.78 18.64 -9.12
C ASP A 8 -10.33 18.09 -10.48
N ALA A 9 -9.19 18.56 -11.02
CA ALA A 9 -8.59 18.02 -12.24
C ALA A 9 -7.94 16.64 -12.01
N VAL A 10 -7.52 16.33 -10.79
CA VAL A 10 -6.98 15.02 -10.44
C VAL A 10 -8.14 14.06 -10.16
N ARG A 11 -8.20 12.97 -10.91
CA ARG A 11 -9.26 11.97 -10.83
C ARG A 11 -8.82 10.67 -10.17
N VAL A 12 -7.56 10.31 -10.30
CA VAL A 12 -6.95 9.07 -9.81
C VAL A 12 -5.53 9.38 -9.38
N HIS A 13 -5.08 8.78 -8.29
CA HIS A 13 -3.68 8.79 -7.89
C HIS A 13 -2.98 7.55 -8.42
N VAL A 14 -1.74 7.73 -8.87
CA VAL A 14 -0.85 6.65 -9.30
C VAL A 14 0.39 6.66 -8.41
N MET A 15 0.79 5.47 -7.94
CA MET A 15 2.04 5.28 -7.20
C MET A 15 2.89 4.23 -7.92
N LEU A 16 4.08 4.64 -8.34
CA LEU A 16 5.08 3.80 -8.98
C LEU A 16 6.42 4.01 -8.26
N GLY A 17 7.17 2.94 -8.11
CA GLY A 17 8.58 3.01 -7.68
C GLY A 17 9.51 3.24 -8.86
N THR A 18 10.80 3.11 -8.60
CA THR A 18 11.81 2.99 -9.65
C THR A 18 11.99 1.52 -10.03
N PRO A 19 12.49 1.19 -11.24
CA PRO A 19 12.74 -0.19 -11.61
C PRO A 19 13.59 -0.94 -10.56
N GLY A 20 13.12 -2.10 -10.14
CA GLY A 20 13.77 -2.96 -9.14
C GLY A 20 13.54 -2.59 -7.68
N VAL A 21 13.02 -1.40 -7.38
CA VAL A 21 12.72 -0.97 -5.99
C VAL A 21 11.48 -0.09 -5.93
N PHE A 22 10.44 -0.55 -5.24
CA PHE A 22 9.31 0.33 -4.93
C PHE A 22 9.67 1.26 -3.77
N THR A 23 9.99 0.70 -2.60
CA THR A 23 10.62 1.42 -1.49
C THR A 23 11.14 0.43 -0.43
N SER A 24 12.22 0.81 0.24
CA SER A 24 12.79 0.08 1.39
C SER A 24 12.09 0.36 2.73
N GLY A 25 11.04 1.20 2.72
CA GLY A 25 10.33 1.59 3.94
C GLY A 25 10.85 2.88 4.58
N ASN A 26 10.64 3.01 5.88
CA ASN A 26 11.09 4.16 6.66
C ASN A 26 12.60 4.11 6.91
N ASP A 27 13.20 5.28 7.16
CA ASP A 27 14.61 5.36 7.51
C ASP A 27 14.87 4.72 8.90
N MET A 28 15.75 3.72 8.92
CA MET A 28 16.12 3.04 10.16
C MET A 28 16.84 3.96 11.15
N GLN A 29 17.50 5.03 10.68
CA GLN A 29 18.17 6.01 11.54
C GLN A 29 17.14 6.80 12.35
N ASP A 30 16.00 7.15 11.77
CA ASP A 30 14.91 7.83 12.46
C ASP A 30 14.33 6.95 13.56
N PHE A 31 14.14 5.65 13.32
CA PHE A 31 13.71 4.71 14.35
C PHE A 31 14.72 4.60 15.49
N MET A 32 16.02 4.51 15.18
CA MET A 32 17.07 4.46 16.20
C MET A 32 17.14 5.74 17.01
N ALA A 33 16.99 6.91 16.38
CA ALA A 33 16.98 8.20 17.06
C ALA A 33 15.83 8.29 18.07
N VAL A 34 14.62 7.88 17.68
CA VAL A 34 13.44 7.81 18.56
C VAL A 34 13.66 6.82 19.72
N ALA A 35 14.23 5.64 19.44
CA ALA A 35 14.55 4.65 20.48
C ALA A 35 15.58 5.17 21.51
N MET A 36 16.46 6.10 21.08
CA MET A 36 17.44 6.78 21.96
C MET A 36 16.88 8.03 22.63
N GLY A 37 15.57 8.31 22.50
CA GLY A 37 14.91 9.41 23.19
C GLY A 37 14.74 10.71 22.37
N ALA A 38 15.00 10.71 21.06
CA ALA A 38 14.65 11.83 20.22
C ALA A 38 13.11 12.03 20.17
N GLU A 39 12.68 13.27 20.01
CA GLU A 39 11.26 13.55 19.82
C GLU A 39 10.75 12.86 18.55
N LYS A 40 9.64 12.13 18.68
CA LYS A 40 8.99 11.48 17.55
C LYS A 40 8.30 12.51 16.68
N GLY A 41 8.75 12.66 15.44
CA GLY A 41 8.05 13.47 14.45
C GLY A 41 6.64 12.92 14.14
N THR A 42 5.75 13.74 13.63
CA THR A 42 4.40 13.34 13.22
C THR A 42 4.32 12.90 11.77
N GLU A 43 5.41 13.04 11.01
CA GLU A 43 5.44 12.88 9.54
C GLU A 43 4.94 11.49 9.09
N VAL A 44 5.33 10.44 9.80
CA VAL A 44 4.89 9.07 9.50
C VAL A 44 3.39 8.91 9.77
N LEU A 45 2.91 9.44 10.91
CA LEU A 45 1.48 9.39 11.26
C LEU A 45 0.65 10.25 10.32
N ASP A 46 1.14 11.43 9.94
CA ASP A 46 0.51 12.31 8.97
C ASP A 46 0.42 11.65 7.59
N PHE A 47 1.49 10.94 7.19
CA PHE A 47 1.49 10.16 5.96
C PHE A 47 0.48 9.01 5.99
N LEU A 48 0.45 8.21 7.06
CA LEU A 48 -0.50 7.10 7.22
C LEU A 48 -1.94 7.61 7.29
N GLY A 49 -2.19 8.70 8.01
CA GLY A 49 -3.49 9.36 8.05
C GLY A 49 -3.94 9.88 6.68
N ALA A 50 -3.02 10.50 5.92
CA ALA A 50 -3.30 10.95 4.56
C ALA A 50 -3.59 9.79 3.61
N LEU A 51 -2.91 8.66 3.79
CA LEU A 51 -3.10 7.45 2.99
C LEU A 51 -4.47 6.80 3.28
N ALA A 52 -4.81 6.63 4.56
CA ALA A 52 -6.11 6.08 4.97
C ALA A 52 -7.29 6.98 4.55
N GLY A 53 -7.08 8.31 4.61
CA GLY A 53 -8.09 9.32 4.27
C GLY A 53 -8.27 9.61 2.78
N VAL A 54 -7.54 8.95 1.87
CA VAL A 54 -7.66 9.17 0.42
C VAL A 54 -9.05 8.81 -0.07
N LYS A 55 -9.71 9.76 -0.74
CA LYS A 55 -11.07 9.61 -1.28
C LYS A 55 -11.09 9.25 -2.77
N LYS A 56 -10.08 9.68 -3.52
CA LYS A 56 -9.91 9.36 -4.94
C LYS A 56 -9.29 7.98 -5.11
N PRO A 57 -9.58 7.27 -6.20
CA PRO A 57 -8.94 5.98 -6.46
C PRO A 57 -7.42 6.08 -6.50
N VAL A 58 -6.76 5.03 -6.00
CA VAL A 58 -5.32 4.88 -6.01
C VAL A 58 -4.96 3.59 -6.72
N VAL A 59 -4.12 3.69 -7.75
CA VAL A 59 -3.56 2.54 -8.46
C VAL A 59 -2.06 2.52 -8.25
N SER A 60 -1.50 1.38 -7.88
CA SER A 60 -0.07 1.25 -7.65
C SER A 60 0.58 0.15 -8.49
N GLY A 61 1.88 0.30 -8.73
CA GLY A 61 2.70 -0.70 -9.40
C GLY A 61 4.00 -0.94 -8.63
N VAL A 62 4.27 -2.20 -8.35
CA VAL A 62 5.46 -2.66 -7.60
C VAL A 62 6.39 -3.39 -8.54
N ASP A 63 7.60 -2.89 -8.68
CA ASP A 63 8.71 -3.61 -9.31
C ASP A 63 9.83 -3.77 -8.28
N GLY A 64 10.18 -5.02 -7.99
CA GLY A 64 11.22 -5.37 -7.02
C GLY A 64 10.78 -5.21 -5.55
N LEU A 65 11.58 -4.51 -4.74
CA LEU A 65 11.45 -4.52 -3.29
C LEU A 65 10.36 -3.54 -2.78
N ALA A 66 9.48 -4.04 -1.92
CA ALA A 66 8.47 -3.29 -1.17
C ALA A 66 8.52 -3.72 0.30
N ILE A 67 9.19 -2.92 1.16
CA ILE A 67 9.52 -3.32 2.54
C ILE A 67 8.83 -2.42 3.55
N GLY A 68 8.34 -3.01 4.65
CA GLY A 68 7.66 -2.30 5.73
C GLY A 68 6.44 -1.53 5.22
N VAL A 69 6.42 -0.21 5.42
CA VAL A 69 5.36 0.65 4.87
C VAL A 69 5.26 0.53 3.35
N GLY A 70 6.36 0.18 2.66
CA GLY A 70 6.35 -0.09 1.22
C GLY A 70 5.47 -1.28 0.82
N ALA A 71 5.31 -2.28 1.68
CA ALA A 71 4.38 -3.37 1.47
C ALA A 71 2.96 -3.01 1.95
N THR A 72 2.82 -2.35 3.10
CA THR A 72 1.52 -2.08 3.70
C THR A 72 0.75 -0.93 3.03
N ILE A 73 1.43 0.00 2.35
CA ILE A 73 0.79 1.08 1.58
C ILE A 73 -0.21 0.55 0.54
N HIS A 74 0.04 -0.64 -0.01
CA HIS A 74 -0.81 -1.25 -1.03
C HIS A 74 -2.17 -1.70 -0.50
N LEU A 75 -2.31 -1.90 0.82
CA LEU A 75 -3.60 -2.18 1.47
C LEU A 75 -4.58 -1.00 1.36
N HIS A 76 -4.04 0.20 1.14
CA HIS A 76 -4.82 1.43 0.96
C HIS A 76 -5.04 1.78 -0.51
N CYS A 77 -4.39 1.08 -1.44
CA CYS A 77 -4.64 1.20 -2.87
C CYS A 77 -5.90 0.43 -3.27
N ASP A 78 -6.56 0.88 -4.33
CA ASP A 78 -7.75 0.21 -4.85
C ASP A 78 -7.39 -0.92 -5.83
N MET A 79 -6.26 -0.77 -6.52
CA MET A 79 -5.68 -1.81 -7.38
C MET A 79 -4.16 -1.72 -7.33
N THR A 80 -3.51 -2.85 -7.07
CA THR A 80 -2.05 -2.96 -7.08
C THR A 80 -1.62 -3.98 -8.12
N PHE A 81 -0.73 -3.57 -9.01
CA PHE A 81 -0.01 -4.44 -9.92
C PHE A 81 1.39 -4.71 -9.38
N ALA A 82 1.97 -5.85 -9.69
CA ALA A 82 3.35 -6.15 -9.34
C ALA A 82 4.05 -6.92 -10.46
N THR A 83 5.38 -6.91 -10.46
CA THR A 83 6.13 -7.91 -11.24
C THR A 83 6.10 -9.25 -10.51
N PRO A 84 6.18 -10.40 -11.21
CA PRO A 84 6.14 -11.73 -10.59
C PRO A 84 7.16 -11.90 -9.45
N ASP A 85 8.39 -11.37 -9.66
CA ASP A 85 9.51 -11.47 -8.73
C ASP A 85 9.56 -10.33 -7.70
N SER A 86 8.59 -9.42 -7.69
CA SER A 86 8.48 -8.40 -6.65
C SER A 86 8.45 -9.04 -5.27
N ARG A 87 8.98 -8.34 -4.27
CA ARG A 87 9.11 -8.87 -2.93
C ARG A 87 8.43 -7.94 -1.92
N LEU A 88 7.26 -8.35 -1.45
CA LEU A 88 6.53 -7.68 -0.37
C LEU A 88 6.99 -8.28 0.96
N HIS A 89 7.59 -7.47 1.82
CA HIS A 89 8.20 -7.92 3.07
C HIS A 89 7.92 -6.96 4.21
N THR A 90 7.48 -7.49 5.34
CA THR A 90 7.18 -6.70 6.55
C THR A 90 7.94 -7.24 7.76
N PRO A 91 9.23 -6.87 7.96
CA PRO A 91 10.07 -7.39 9.02
C PRO A 91 9.78 -6.70 10.38
N PHE A 92 8.50 -6.47 10.72
CA PHE A 92 8.12 -5.73 11.92
C PHE A 92 8.63 -6.38 13.19
N VAL A 93 8.34 -7.67 13.39
CA VAL A 93 8.70 -8.40 14.63
C VAL A 93 10.21 -8.59 14.72
N ASP A 94 10.90 -8.79 13.59
CA ASP A 94 12.36 -8.89 13.56
C ASP A 94 13.04 -7.60 14.03
N LEU A 95 12.35 -6.46 13.85
CA LEU A 95 12.78 -5.14 14.29
C LEU A 95 12.16 -4.72 15.65
N ALA A 96 11.56 -5.66 16.39
CA ALA A 96 10.85 -5.41 17.66
C ALA A 96 9.72 -4.37 17.52
N MET A 97 9.08 -4.33 16.34
CA MET A 97 7.94 -3.46 16.05
C MET A 97 6.66 -4.27 15.87
N VAL A 98 5.53 -3.59 15.90
CA VAL A 98 4.22 -4.15 15.57
C VAL A 98 3.79 -3.71 14.16
N PRO A 99 2.87 -4.45 13.50
CA PRO A 99 2.29 -4.06 12.22
C PRO A 99 1.67 -2.66 12.27
N GLU A 100 1.94 -1.85 11.24
CA GLU A 100 1.46 -0.48 11.09
C GLU A 100 0.48 -0.33 9.91
N ALA A 101 0.04 0.89 9.59
CA ALA A 101 -0.88 1.19 8.47
C ALA A 101 -2.17 0.35 8.49
N ALA A 102 -2.70 0.04 9.69
CA ALA A 102 -3.85 -0.84 9.88
C ALA A 102 -3.69 -2.24 9.25
N SER A 103 -2.46 -2.66 8.95
CA SER A 103 -2.19 -3.97 8.33
C SER A 103 -2.64 -5.14 9.20
N SER A 104 -2.62 -5.00 10.53
CA SER A 104 -3.15 -6.01 11.46
C SER A 104 -4.65 -6.31 11.29
N LEU A 105 -5.40 -5.36 10.76
CA LEU A 105 -6.83 -5.51 10.42
C LEU A 105 -7.00 -5.90 8.94
N LEU A 106 -6.38 -5.15 8.03
CA LEU A 106 -6.63 -5.25 6.59
C LEU A 106 -6.08 -6.53 5.97
N VAL A 107 -4.88 -6.96 6.38
CA VAL A 107 -4.26 -8.17 5.79
C VAL A 107 -5.04 -9.43 6.14
N PRO A 108 -5.44 -9.71 7.40
CA PRO A 108 -6.25 -10.89 7.71
C PRO A 108 -7.60 -10.90 6.98
N LEU A 109 -8.21 -9.74 6.76
CA LEU A 109 -9.45 -9.62 5.99
C LEU A 109 -9.24 -9.97 4.51
N ALA A 110 -8.09 -9.58 3.93
CA ALA A 110 -7.79 -9.83 2.53
C ALA A 110 -7.34 -11.28 2.25
N ILE A 111 -6.43 -11.83 3.06
CA ILE A 111 -5.74 -13.09 2.76
C ILE A 111 -5.89 -14.20 3.82
N GLY A 112 -6.69 -13.93 4.85
CA GLY A 112 -6.92 -14.86 5.96
C GLY A 112 -5.78 -14.89 7.00
N HIS A 113 -6.09 -15.43 8.20
CA HIS A 113 -5.22 -15.37 9.36
C HIS A 113 -3.82 -15.99 9.13
N GLN A 114 -3.74 -17.18 8.54
CA GLN A 114 -2.45 -17.89 8.42
C GLN A 114 -1.45 -17.14 7.52
N ARG A 115 -1.91 -16.64 6.38
CA ARG A 115 -1.07 -15.86 5.46
C ARG A 115 -0.72 -14.49 6.05
N ALA A 116 -1.67 -13.87 6.74
CA ALA A 116 -1.44 -12.63 7.46
C ALA A 116 -0.37 -12.80 8.56
N PHE A 117 -0.44 -13.88 9.34
CA PHE A 117 0.56 -14.19 10.35
C PHE A 117 1.94 -14.45 9.74
N ALA A 118 1.99 -15.18 8.62
CA ALA A 118 3.23 -15.43 7.90
C ALA A 118 3.90 -14.11 7.46
N LEU A 119 3.13 -13.21 6.84
CA LEU A 119 3.67 -11.93 6.36
C LEU A 119 4.01 -10.98 7.50
N LEU A 120 3.05 -10.70 8.42
CA LEU A 120 3.14 -9.62 9.39
C LEU A 120 3.90 -9.97 10.67
N ALA A 121 3.84 -11.23 11.11
CA ALA A 121 4.44 -11.67 12.38
C ALA A 121 5.68 -12.54 12.17
N ALA A 122 5.63 -13.48 11.23
CA ALA A 122 6.77 -14.35 10.95
C ALA A 122 7.78 -13.73 9.97
N GLY A 123 7.49 -12.55 9.39
CA GLY A 123 8.39 -11.86 8.48
C GLY A 123 8.67 -12.62 7.18
N ILE A 124 7.80 -13.56 6.79
CA ILE A 124 7.95 -14.31 5.55
C ILE A 124 7.56 -13.42 4.38
N PRO A 125 8.49 -13.09 3.46
CA PRO A 125 8.17 -12.25 2.32
C PRO A 125 7.31 -13.01 1.31
N PHE A 126 6.42 -12.30 0.62
CA PHE A 126 5.64 -12.82 -0.50
C PHE A 126 6.22 -12.32 -1.82
N SER A 127 6.33 -13.21 -2.80
CA SER A 127 6.58 -12.80 -4.18
C SER A 127 5.34 -12.08 -4.74
N GLY A 128 5.48 -11.41 -5.91
CA GLY A 128 4.34 -10.86 -6.62
C GLY A 128 3.29 -11.93 -6.95
N GLU A 129 3.72 -13.09 -7.43
CA GLU A 129 2.83 -14.22 -7.74
C GLU A 129 2.12 -14.76 -6.49
N GLU A 130 2.83 -14.91 -5.37
CA GLU A 130 2.24 -15.32 -4.10
C GLU A 130 1.24 -14.30 -3.58
N ALA A 131 1.53 -13.01 -3.70
CA ALA A 131 0.66 -11.93 -3.29
C ALA A 131 -0.62 -11.87 -4.15
N GLU A 132 -0.53 -12.08 -5.47
CA GLU A 132 -1.70 -12.21 -6.36
C GLU A 132 -2.52 -13.45 -6.01
N SER A 133 -1.89 -14.61 -5.90
CA SER A 133 -2.56 -15.87 -5.53
C SER A 133 -3.24 -15.81 -4.16
N ALA A 134 -2.69 -15.04 -3.24
CA ALA A 134 -3.28 -14.79 -1.93
C ALA A 134 -4.46 -13.82 -1.96
N GLY A 135 -4.56 -12.96 -2.97
CA GLY A 135 -5.53 -11.86 -3.03
C GLY A 135 -5.05 -10.59 -2.33
N LEU A 136 -3.75 -10.46 -2.05
CA LEU A 136 -3.16 -9.26 -1.46
C LEU A 136 -2.97 -8.13 -2.47
N ILE A 137 -2.73 -8.49 -3.73
CA ILE A 137 -2.65 -7.58 -4.88
C ILE A 137 -3.60 -8.01 -6.00
N PHE A 138 -3.85 -7.10 -6.93
CA PHE A 138 -4.81 -7.35 -8.01
C PHE A 138 -4.24 -8.30 -9.08
N LYS A 139 -3.01 -8.02 -9.58
CA LYS A 139 -2.45 -8.78 -10.69
C LYS A 139 -0.94 -8.61 -10.84
N THR A 140 -0.27 -9.67 -11.30
CA THR A 140 1.11 -9.61 -11.77
C THR A 140 1.18 -9.41 -13.27
N VAL A 141 2.19 -8.65 -13.71
CA VAL A 141 2.50 -8.39 -15.11
C VAL A 141 4.03 -8.35 -15.31
N PRO A 142 4.55 -8.64 -16.52
CA PRO A 142 5.98 -8.45 -16.80
C PRO A 142 6.43 -7.01 -16.52
N ALA A 143 7.69 -6.82 -16.13
CA ALA A 143 8.22 -5.50 -15.74
C ALA A 143 8.02 -4.44 -16.85
N ALA A 144 8.20 -4.81 -18.12
CA ALA A 144 7.98 -3.89 -19.25
C ALA A 144 6.51 -3.46 -19.42
N GLU A 145 5.58 -4.22 -18.85
CA GLU A 145 4.14 -3.94 -18.92
C GLU A 145 3.58 -3.27 -17.67
N LEU A 146 4.38 -3.16 -16.59
CA LEU A 146 3.90 -2.68 -15.29
C LEU A 146 3.37 -1.25 -15.36
N GLU A 147 4.19 -0.30 -15.78
CA GLU A 147 3.78 1.10 -15.90
C GLU A 147 2.64 1.28 -16.91
N PRO A 148 2.68 0.70 -18.14
CA PRO A 148 1.55 0.72 -19.06
C PRO A 148 0.25 0.20 -18.46
N ALA A 149 0.26 -0.93 -17.72
CA ALA A 149 -0.93 -1.50 -17.12
C ALA A 149 -1.53 -0.61 -16.01
N VAL A 150 -0.67 -0.04 -15.15
CA VAL A 150 -1.07 0.90 -14.10
C VAL A 150 -1.70 2.16 -14.73
N LEU A 151 -1.05 2.76 -15.72
CA LEU A 151 -1.53 3.98 -16.38
C LEU A 151 -2.82 3.75 -17.17
N ALA A 152 -2.94 2.63 -17.87
CA ALA A 152 -4.16 2.27 -18.58
C ALA A 152 -5.34 2.09 -17.61
N THR A 153 -5.10 1.44 -16.47
CA THR A 153 -6.11 1.26 -15.41
C THR A 153 -6.53 2.61 -14.82
N ALA A 154 -5.57 3.44 -14.46
CA ALA A 154 -5.84 4.77 -13.92
C ALA A 154 -6.62 5.65 -14.90
N THR A 155 -6.25 5.60 -16.19
CA THR A 155 -6.96 6.32 -17.27
C THR A 155 -8.40 5.82 -17.40
N GLY A 156 -8.61 4.50 -17.38
CA GLY A 156 -9.96 3.91 -17.43
C GLY A 156 -10.82 4.33 -16.23
N LEU A 157 -10.25 4.39 -15.04
CA LEU A 157 -10.93 4.87 -13.84
C LEU A 157 -11.25 6.39 -13.94
N ALA A 158 -10.33 7.19 -14.45
CA ALA A 158 -10.51 8.63 -14.61
C ALA A 158 -11.65 9.00 -15.56
N GLN A 159 -11.98 8.13 -16.52
CA GLN A 159 -13.09 8.32 -17.47
C GLN A 159 -14.47 7.95 -16.88
N LYS A 160 -14.52 7.28 -15.72
CA LYS A 160 -15.80 6.91 -15.11
C LYS A 160 -16.52 8.09 -14.49
N PRO A 161 -17.87 8.04 -14.34
CA PRO A 161 -18.63 9.04 -13.62
C PRO A 161 -18.11 9.22 -12.18
N PRO A 162 -17.58 10.41 -11.81
CA PRO A 162 -16.81 10.58 -10.56
C PRO A 162 -17.62 10.30 -9.30
N LYS A 163 -18.87 10.77 -9.26
CA LYS A 163 -19.74 10.57 -8.09
C LYS A 163 -20.07 9.10 -7.87
N ALA A 164 -20.36 8.36 -8.95
CA ALA A 164 -20.64 6.93 -8.86
C ALA A 164 -19.41 6.14 -8.41
N LEU A 165 -18.25 6.45 -8.98
CA LEU A 165 -16.99 5.80 -8.60
C LEU A 165 -16.63 6.06 -7.14
N ALA A 166 -16.74 7.30 -6.67
CA ALA A 166 -16.47 7.66 -5.27
C ALA A 166 -17.43 6.97 -4.29
N LEU A 167 -18.71 6.89 -4.62
CA LEU A 167 -19.71 6.19 -3.79
C LEU A 167 -19.45 4.68 -3.77
N ALA A 168 -19.20 4.07 -4.92
CA ALA A 168 -18.88 2.64 -5.02
C ALA A 168 -17.64 2.30 -4.19
N ARG A 169 -16.57 3.12 -4.33
CA ARG A 169 -15.34 2.96 -3.57
C ARG A 169 -15.60 3.00 -2.05
N ARG A 170 -16.40 3.97 -1.58
CA ARG A 170 -16.75 4.11 -0.16
C ARG A 170 -17.55 2.92 0.37
N LEU A 171 -18.39 2.28 -0.46
CA LEU A 171 -19.17 1.10 -0.07
C LEU A 171 -18.33 -0.17 -0.03
N ILE A 172 -17.24 -0.23 -0.82
CA ILE A 172 -16.35 -1.39 -0.91
C ILE A 172 -15.25 -1.32 0.15
N LYS A 173 -14.70 -0.13 0.39
CA LYS A 173 -13.56 0.05 1.29
C LYS A 173 -14.04 0.08 2.75
N PRO A 174 -13.32 -0.56 3.68
CA PRO A 174 -13.60 -0.45 5.10
C PRO A 174 -13.65 1.01 5.57
N ASP A 175 -14.49 1.28 6.57
CA ASP A 175 -14.59 2.61 7.16
C ASP A 175 -13.24 3.02 7.76
N PRO A 176 -12.67 4.19 7.37
CA PRO A 176 -11.42 4.67 7.94
C PRO A 176 -11.42 4.73 9.48
N ASP A 177 -12.54 5.06 10.10
CA ASP A 177 -12.65 5.12 11.55
C ASP A 177 -12.51 3.74 12.20
N GLN A 178 -12.93 2.66 11.52
CA GLN A 178 -12.73 1.28 11.97
C GLN A 178 -11.30 0.77 11.72
N VAL A 179 -10.57 1.43 10.84
CA VAL A 179 -9.22 1.05 10.44
C VAL A 179 -8.16 1.73 11.32
N MET A 180 -8.52 2.86 11.97
CA MET A 180 -7.61 3.69 12.78
C MET A 180 -7.68 3.40 14.30
N GLU A 181 -8.64 2.60 14.77
CA GLU A 181 -8.72 2.09 16.14
C GLU A 181 -7.78 0.89 16.35
#